data_775b756f3323b66994299812ddea5c1e
#
_entry.id   775b756f3323b66994299812ddea5c1e
#
_cell.length_a   1.000
_cell.length_b   1.000
_cell.length_c   1.000
_cell.angle_alpha   90.00
_cell.angle_beta   90.00
_cell.angle_gamma   90.00
#
_symmetry.space_group_name_H-M   'P 1'
#
loop_
_entity.id
_entity.type
_entity.pdbx_description
1 polymer ?
#
loop_
_entity_poly.entity_id
_entity_poly.type
_entity_poly.pdbx_seq_one_letter_code
_entity_poly.pdbx_strand_id
1 'polypeptide(L)'
;MSEPYFESDRPASGTLQYPFSCHLENTRKRAFKVNAHWHYYIEILYSLSGTARVILGGACYSLNKGDMILINGREVHSISSDEGVDTKYIVIRFDPQVLYTTSRTVFESKYILPFVMAEFKHQKLFAEEEIFNTPVPVLINEIYQEFREKAYGFELAVRTDIGRLFLWILRTWYNKGLTLDIGNKLKESEIQKLQNVFNYLDENYKYDITAESAAKLCNMSYSYFCRQFKALIGKTFTEYLNHIRITEAEKLLLTTDMNITQIALETGFSNSSYFIQQFKHFKNISPKQFRKKILGIKTSK
;
A
#
# COMPACT_ATOMS: atom_id res chain seq x y z
N MET A 1 24.98 -14.99 -2.12
CA MET A 1 24.02 -13.86 -2.05
C MET A 1 23.22 -14.07 -0.78
N SER A 2 23.07 -13.05 0.08
CA SER A 2 22.21 -13.14 1.26
C SER A 2 20.77 -13.38 0.82
N GLU A 3 20.01 -14.20 1.56
CA GLU A 3 18.59 -14.38 1.30
C GLU A 3 17.84 -13.04 1.38
N PRO A 4 16.81 -12.81 0.52
CA PRO A 4 16.00 -11.60 0.58
C PRO A 4 15.30 -11.49 1.93
N TYR A 5 15.37 -10.33 2.57
CA TYR A 5 14.71 -10.09 3.85
C TYR A 5 13.40 -9.32 3.68
N PHE A 6 12.50 -9.46 4.65
CA PHE A 6 11.30 -8.63 4.73
C PHE A 6 11.65 -7.29 5.37
N GLU A 7 11.47 -6.20 4.62
CA GLU A 7 11.59 -4.85 5.15
C GLU A 7 10.29 -4.46 5.86
N SER A 8 10.38 -4.35 7.17
CA SER A 8 9.28 -3.88 7.99
C SER A 8 9.34 -2.36 8.08
N ASP A 9 8.51 -1.66 7.30
CA ASP A 9 8.32 -0.21 7.45
C ASP A 9 7.59 0.13 8.75
N ARG A 10 8.19 -0.22 9.88
CA ARG A 10 7.71 0.21 11.18
C ARG A 10 8.38 1.55 11.51
N PRO A 11 7.65 2.68 11.45
CA PRO A 11 8.19 3.94 11.95
C PRO A 11 8.51 3.79 13.43
N ALA A 12 9.43 4.61 13.92
CA ALA A 12 9.77 4.64 15.34
C ALA A 12 8.49 4.72 16.20
N SER A 13 8.40 3.92 17.25
CA SER A 13 7.22 3.82 18.12
C SER A 13 6.76 5.20 18.56
N GLY A 14 5.47 5.51 18.37
CA GLY A 14 4.83 6.75 18.84
C GLY A 14 4.52 7.80 17.78
N THR A 15 4.86 7.59 16.51
CA THR A 15 4.43 8.45 15.41
C THR A 15 3.20 7.88 14.69
N LEU A 16 2.30 8.76 14.22
CA LEU A 16 1.24 8.35 13.29
C LEU A 16 1.88 7.93 11.98
N GLN A 17 1.56 6.74 11.53
CA GLN A 17 2.03 6.24 10.23
C GLN A 17 1.07 6.71 9.16
N TYR A 18 1.60 7.40 8.14
CA TYR A 18 0.87 7.63 6.90
C TYR A 18 0.87 6.34 6.07
N PRO A 19 -0.19 6.07 5.28
CA PRO A 19 -0.21 4.93 4.38
C PRO A 19 0.68 5.13 3.14
N PHE A 20 1.54 6.12 3.17
CA PHE A 20 2.52 6.46 2.13
C PHE A 20 3.75 7.14 2.74
N SER A 21 4.85 7.08 2.02
CA SER A 21 6.08 7.81 2.30
C SER A 21 6.71 8.31 1.01
N CYS A 22 7.44 9.42 1.09
CA CYS A 22 8.20 9.96 -0.03
C CYS A 22 9.51 10.56 0.48
N HIS A 23 10.62 10.23 -0.19
CA HIS A 23 11.91 10.81 0.14
C HIS A 23 12.84 10.87 -1.08
N LEU A 24 13.88 11.65 -0.98
CA LEU A 24 14.95 11.75 -1.98
C LEU A 24 16.15 10.93 -1.51
N GLU A 25 16.54 9.95 -2.30
CA GLU A 25 17.82 9.29 -2.17
C GLU A 25 18.88 10.07 -2.95
N ASN A 26 20.04 10.29 -2.31
CA ASN A 26 21.17 10.98 -2.88
C ASN A 26 22.47 10.28 -2.48
N THR A 27 23.11 9.62 -3.42
CA THR A 27 24.31 8.83 -3.17
C THR A 27 25.55 9.68 -2.91
N ARG A 28 25.51 10.97 -3.28
CA ARG A 28 26.65 11.89 -3.14
C ARG A 28 27.95 11.33 -3.73
N LYS A 29 27.83 10.67 -4.89
CA LYS A 29 28.93 9.98 -5.61
C LYS A 29 29.57 8.81 -4.84
N ARG A 30 28.95 8.34 -3.76
CA ARG A 30 29.42 7.16 -3.04
C ARG A 30 28.76 5.92 -3.62
N ALA A 31 29.48 4.79 -3.57
CA ALA A 31 28.85 3.51 -3.85
C ALA A 31 27.67 3.31 -2.89
N PHE A 32 26.51 2.97 -3.44
CA PHE A 32 25.27 2.78 -2.69
C PHE A 32 24.66 1.42 -3.00
N LYS A 33 24.17 0.74 -1.99
CA LYS A 33 23.54 -0.56 -2.18
C LYS A 33 22.45 -0.79 -1.14
N VAL A 34 21.24 -1.02 -1.63
CA VAL A 34 20.13 -1.63 -0.87
C VAL A 34 20.14 -3.12 -1.22
N ASN A 35 20.29 -3.97 -0.22
CA ASN A 35 20.29 -5.41 -0.40
C ASN A 35 18.90 -5.92 -0.84
N ALA A 36 18.85 -7.15 -1.38
CA ALA A 36 17.62 -7.76 -1.81
C ALA A 36 16.62 -7.86 -0.66
N HIS A 37 15.44 -7.27 -0.84
CA HIS A 37 14.37 -7.22 0.15
C HIS A 37 13.01 -7.18 -0.54
N TRP A 38 11.96 -7.28 0.26
CA TRP A 38 10.57 -7.14 -0.19
C TRP A 38 9.71 -6.53 0.91
N HIS A 39 8.63 -5.86 0.52
CA HIS A 39 7.64 -5.24 1.41
C HIS A 39 6.23 -5.32 0.81
N TYR A 40 5.20 -4.92 1.55
CA TYR A 40 3.81 -4.93 1.06
C TYR A 40 3.43 -3.69 0.26
N TYR A 41 4.22 -2.64 0.31
CA TYR A 41 3.96 -1.38 -0.39
C TYR A 41 4.20 -1.52 -1.89
N ILE A 42 3.46 -0.72 -2.67
CA ILE A 42 3.85 -0.38 -4.04
C ILE A 42 4.92 0.70 -3.93
N GLU A 43 6.01 0.55 -4.69
CA GLU A 43 7.11 1.51 -4.69
C GLU A 43 7.34 2.05 -6.10
N ILE A 44 7.56 3.36 -6.19
CA ILE A 44 7.91 4.04 -7.42
C ILE A 44 9.25 4.73 -7.21
N LEU A 45 10.18 4.47 -8.13
CA LEU A 45 11.48 5.11 -8.20
C LEU A 45 11.47 6.05 -9.41
N TYR A 46 11.84 7.31 -9.23
CA TYR A 46 11.99 8.28 -10.33
C TYR A 46 13.34 8.97 -10.27
N SER A 47 14.14 8.79 -11.31
CA SER A 47 15.51 9.30 -11.31
C SER A 47 15.58 10.76 -11.74
N LEU A 48 16.28 11.56 -10.93
CA LEU A 48 16.56 12.98 -11.20
C LEU A 48 17.94 13.19 -11.83
N SER A 49 18.93 12.34 -11.49
CA SER A 49 20.28 12.39 -12.04
C SER A 49 21.03 11.08 -11.83
N GLY A 50 22.04 10.86 -12.63
CA GLY A 50 22.89 9.68 -12.57
C GLY A 50 22.16 8.42 -13.04
N THR A 51 22.70 7.26 -12.65
CA THR A 51 22.17 5.93 -13.01
C THR A 51 22.20 5.02 -11.80
N ALA A 52 21.10 4.32 -11.56
CA ALA A 52 21.01 3.23 -10.59
C ALA A 52 20.70 1.91 -11.29
N ARG A 53 21.26 0.82 -10.78
CA ARG A 53 20.92 -0.54 -11.19
C ARG A 53 19.86 -1.09 -10.24
N VAL A 54 18.72 -1.49 -10.79
CA VAL A 54 17.59 -2.08 -10.03
C VAL A 54 17.43 -3.53 -10.48
N ILE A 55 17.57 -4.47 -9.55
CA ILE A 55 17.24 -5.87 -9.79
C ILE A 55 15.85 -6.12 -9.25
N LEU A 56 14.94 -6.58 -10.09
CA LEU A 56 13.52 -6.75 -9.79
C LEU A 56 13.04 -8.07 -10.36
N GLY A 57 12.57 -8.98 -9.50
CA GLY A 57 12.11 -10.30 -9.91
C GLY A 57 13.14 -11.10 -10.71
N GLY A 58 14.45 -10.86 -10.47
CA GLY A 58 15.56 -11.50 -11.19
C GLY A 58 16.00 -10.79 -12.49
N ALA A 59 15.23 -9.82 -13.00
CA ALA A 59 15.62 -8.98 -14.13
C ALA A 59 16.41 -7.75 -13.66
N CYS A 60 17.38 -7.30 -14.47
CA CYS A 60 18.18 -6.12 -14.19
C CYS A 60 17.72 -4.95 -15.06
N TYR A 61 17.42 -3.83 -14.42
CA TYR A 61 17.02 -2.58 -15.07
C TYR A 61 18.04 -1.48 -14.77
N SER A 62 18.33 -0.64 -15.74
CA SER A 62 19.06 0.62 -15.54
C SER A 62 18.05 1.75 -15.37
N LEU A 63 18.05 2.40 -14.22
CA LEU A 63 17.23 3.57 -13.93
C LEU A 63 18.07 4.81 -14.24
N ASN A 64 17.94 5.38 -15.44
CA ASN A 64 18.64 6.58 -15.88
C ASN A 64 17.85 7.83 -15.52
N LYS A 65 18.47 9.02 -15.65
CA LYS A 65 17.78 10.28 -15.45
C LYS A 65 16.49 10.34 -16.27
N GLY A 66 15.40 10.76 -15.63
CA GLY A 66 14.09 10.88 -16.25
C GLY A 66 13.27 9.58 -16.27
N ASP A 67 13.89 8.42 -16.02
CA ASP A 67 13.20 7.14 -16.00
C ASP A 67 12.40 6.95 -14.70
N MET A 68 11.33 6.17 -14.81
CA MET A 68 10.53 5.71 -13.68
C MET A 68 10.47 4.18 -13.62
N ILE A 69 10.69 3.59 -12.46
CA ILE A 69 10.49 2.15 -12.20
C ILE A 69 9.33 1.98 -11.22
N LEU A 70 8.44 1.03 -11.53
CA LEU A 70 7.37 0.56 -10.66
C LEU A 70 7.72 -0.80 -10.08
N ILE A 71 7.70 -0.89 -8.75
CA ILE A 71 7.91 -2.11 -7.97
C ILE A 71 6.59 -2.47 -7.30
N ASN A 72 6.11 -3.67 -7.58
CA ASN A 72 4.87 -4.15 -6.99
C ASN A 72 5.07 -4.54 -5.52
N GLY A 73 3.98 -4.56 -4.77
CA GLY A 73 3.99 -5.15 -3.44
C GLY A 73 4.49 -6.59 -3.46
N ARG A 74 5.34 -6.98 -2.49
CA ARG A 74 5.95 -8.32 -2.36
C ARG A 74 6.95 -8.72 -3.43
N GLU A 75 7.30 -7.84 -4.33
CA GLU A 75 8.31 -8.11 -5.35
C GLU A 75 9.71 -7.94 -4.75
N VAL A 76 10.52 -8.99 -4.86
CA VAL A 76 11.91 -8.95 -4.36
C VAL A 76 12.72 -8.02 -5.26
N HIS A 77 13.36 -7.04 -4.64
CA HIS A 77 14.16 -6.06 -5.37
C HIS A 77 15.41 -5.62 -4.60
N SER A 78 16.38 -5.09 -5.33
CA SER A 78 17.59 -4.45 -4.80
C SER A 78 17.98 -3.30 -5.68
N ILE A 79 18.64 -2.28 -5.09
CA ILE A 79 19.06 -1.07 -5.78
C ILE A 79 20.54 -0.85 -5.50
N SER A 80 21.31 -0.46 -6.52
CA SER A 80 22.72 -0.10 -6.36
C SER A 80 23.13 0.98 -7.33
N SER A 81 24.11 1.80 -6.95
CA SER A 81 24.80 2.72 -7.84
C SER A 81 26.30 2.63 -7.61
N ASP A 82 27.07 2.86 -8.68
CA ASP A 82 28.51 2.78 -8.64
C ASP A 82 29.12 4.05 -8.02
N GLU A 83 30.34 3.93 -7.52
CA GLU A 83 31.12 5.06 -7.02
C GLU A 83 31.41 6.05 -8.15
N GLY A 84 31.46 7.35 -7.81
CA GLY A 84 31.69 8.42 -8.77
C GLY A 84 30.45 8.93 -9.51
N VAL A 85 29.34 8.21 -9.50
CA VAL A 85 28.07 8.62 -10.13
C VAL A 85 27.21 9.37 -9.13
N ASP A 86 26.84 10.62 -9.42
CA ASP A 86 25.92 11.42 -8.57
C ASP A 86 24.47 11.03 -8.85
N THR A 87 24.08 9.90 -8.29
CA THR A 87 22.73 9.35 -8.47
C THR A 87 21.77 9.96 -7.47
N LYS A 88 20.66 10.54 -7.98
CA LYS A 88 19.56 11.07 -7.18
C LYS A 88 18.25 10.54 -7.73
N TYR A 89 17.40 10.00 -6.87
CA TYR A 89 16.07 9.54 -7.26
C TYR A 89 15.07 9.73 -6.13
N ILE A 90 13.83 10.00 -6.51
CA ILE A 90 12.69 10.08 -5.59
C ILE A 90 12.16 8.68 -5.39
N VAL A 91 11.91 8.31 -4.15
CA VAL A 91 11.25 7.07 -3.72
C VAL A 91 9.87 7.41 -3.20
N ILE A 92 8.82 6.86 -3.79
CA ILE A 92 7.44 6.97 -3.33
C ILE A 92 6.97 5.56 -2.97
N ARG A 93 6.60 5.33 -1.71
CA ARG A 93 6.03 4.07 -1.24
C ARG A 93 4.62 4.32 -0.72
N PHE A 94 3.68 3.46 -1.06
CA PHE A 94 2.32 3.56 -0.55
C PHE A 94 1.64 2.21 -0.38
N ASP A 95 0.81 2.10 0.66
CA ASP A 95 -0.07 0.95 0.83
C ASP A 95 -1.08 0.94 -0.33
N PRO A 96 -1.30 -0.19 -1.02
CA PRO A 96 -2.34 -0.31 -2.05
C PRO A 96 -3.70 0.22 -1.61
N GLN A 97 -3.99 0.22 -0.31
CA GLN A 97 -5.24 0.77 0.24
C GLN A 97 -5.42 2.27 0.01
N VAL A 98 -4.34 3.02 -0.23
CA VAL A 98 -4.41 4.45 -0.60
C VAL A 98 -5.25 4.66 -1.86
N LEU A 99 -5.25 3.66 -2.75
CA LEU A 99 -5.97 3.69 -4.02
C LEU A 99 -7.46 3.36 -3.90
N TYR A 100 -7.91 2.81 -2.76
CA TYR A 100 -9.33 2.54 -2.55
C TYR A 100 -10.02 3.80 -2.02
N THR A 101 -11.10 4.21 -2.68
CA THR A 101 -11.89 5.39 -2.24
C THR A 101 -12.94 5.03 -1.22
N THR A 102 -13.50 3.82 -1.33
CA THR A 102 -14.45 3.27 -0.35
C THR A 102 -14.24 1.77 -0.25
N SER A 103 -14.61 1.17 0.89
CA SER A 103 -14.66 -0.28 1.06
C SER A 103 -15.67 -0.98 0.13
N ARG A 104 -16.45 -0.23 -0.64
CA ARG A 104 -17.64 -0.71 -1.36
C ARG A 104 -17.46 -0.94 -2.87
N THR A 105 -16.30 -0.67 -3.47
CA THR A 105 -16.19 -0.72 -4.92
C THR A 105 -15.25 -1.81 -5.44
N VAL A 106 -15.83 -2.82 -6.09
CA VAL A 106 -15.14 -3.81 -6.92
C VAL A 106 -14.40 -3.21 -8.08
N PHE A 107 -14.87 -2.07 -8.56
CA PHE A 107 -14.19 -1.33 -9.59
C PHE A 107 -12.70 -1.18 -9.32
N GLU A 108 -12.36 -0.82 -8.09
CA GLU A 108 -10.99 -0.54 -7.71
C GLU A 108 -10.15 -1.80 -7.60
N SER A 109 -10.70 -2.89 -7.05
CA SER A 109 -10.00 -4.16 -6.94
C SER A 109 -9.49 -4.66 -8.29
N LYS A 110 -10.30 -4.58 -9.34
CA LYS A 110 -9.95 -4.93 -10.71
C LYS A 110 -8.71 -4.19 -11.22
N TYR A 111 -8.56 -2.92 -10.87
CA TYR A 111 -7.44 -2.08 -11.31
C TYR A 111 -6.23 -2.17 -10.39
N ILE A 112 -6.43 -2.46 -9.09
CA ILE A 112 -5.37 -2.50 -8.09
C ILE A 112 -4.68 -3.87 -8.06
N LEU A 113 -5.42 -4.95 -8.32
CA LEU A 113 -4.89 -6.32 -8.32
C LEU A 113 -3.58 -6.51 -9.08
N PRO A 114 -3.40 -5.95 -10.29
CA PRO A 114 -2.17 -6.11 -11.05
C PRO A 114 -0.91 -5.59 -10.33
N PHE A 115 -1.07 -4.67 -9.39
CA PHE A 115 0.04 -4.07 -8.64
C PHE A 115 0.35 -4.79 -7.31
N VAL A 116 -0.59 -5.62 -6.86
CA VAL A 116 -0.45 -6.36 -5.59
C VAL A 116 0.03 -7.79 -5.84
N MET A 117 -0.22 -8.32 -7.04
CA MET A 117 0.17 -9.69 -7.42
C MET A 117 1.56 -9.69 -8.06
N ALA A 118 2.53 -10.34 -7.42
CA ALA A 118 3.91 -10.47 -7.92
C ALA A 118 4.02 -11.19 -9.28
N GLU A 119 3.00 -11.93 -9.67
CA GLU A 119 3.00 -12.77 -10.88
C GLU A 119 2.60 -12.03 -12.17
N PHE A 120 2.16 -10.77 -12.08
CA PHE A 120 1.82 -9.99 -13.27
C PHE A 120 3.06 -9.45 -13.94
N LYS A 121 3.31 -9.89 -15.17
CA LYS A 121 4.38 -9.38 -16.02
C LYS A 121 3.93 -8.08 -16.70
N HIS A 122 4.08 -6.96 -16.00
CA HIS A 122 3.84 -5.64 -16.57
C HIS A 122 5.16 -4.98 -16.96
N GLN A 123 5.04 -3.91 -17.74
CA GLN A 123 6.12 -2.97 -17.90
C GLN A 123 6.50 -2.39 -16.52
N LYS A 124 7.77 -2.55 -16.15
CA LYS A 124 8.32 -2.06 -14.89
C LYS A 124 9.04 -0.73 -15.08
N LEU A 125 9.82 -0.61 -16.14
CA LEU A 125 10.57 0.58 -16.51
C LEU A 125 9.76 1.40 -17.52
N PHE A 126 9.55 2.66 -17.22
CA PHE A 126 9.03 3.69 -18.09
C PHE A 126 10.20 4.65 -18.39
N ALA A 127 10.67 4.64 -19.63
CA ALA A 127 11.79 5.48 -20.04
C ALA A 127 11.42 6.96 -20.10
N GLU A 128 12.41 7.85 -19.99
CA GLU A 128 12.22 9.32 -20.05
C GLU A 128 11.39 9.73 -21.26
N GLU A 129 11.64 9.15 -22.42
CA GLU A 129 10.92 9.46 -23.66
C GLU A 129 9.42 9.14 -23.59
N GLU A 130 9.04 8.16 -22.79
CA GLU A 130 7.65 7.76 -22.59
C GLU A 130 6.88 8.70 -21.65
N ILE A 131 7.60 9.33 -20.71
CA ILE A 131 6.97 10.09 -19.61
C ILE A 131 7.22 11.60 -19.67
N PHE A 132 8.22 12.07 -20.39
CA PHE A 132 8.64 13.48 -20.42
C PHE A 132 7.48 14.45 -20.71
N ASN A 133 6.66 14.17 -21.73
CA ASN A 133 5.53 15.00 -22.12
C ASN A 133 4.19 14.58 -21.48
N THR A 134 4.26 13.92 -20.32
CA THR A 134 3.08 13.44 -19.58
C THR A 134 2.97 14.14 -18.22
N PRO A 135 1.87 13.95 -17.49
CA PRO A 135 1.75 14.45 -16.11
C PRO A 135 2.72 13.83 -15.10
N VAL A 136 3.39 12.71 -15.43
CA VAL A 136 4.19 11.90 -14.48
C VAL A 136 5.27 12.71 -13.76
N PRO A 137 6.18 13.45 -14.45
CA PRO A 137 7.24 14.20 -13.76
C PRO A 137 6.68 15.27 -12.81
N VAL A 138 5.60 15.92 -13.20
CA VAL A 138 4.93 16.94 -12.38
C VAL A 138 4.31 16.32 -11.15
N LEU A 139 3.54 15.24 -11.30
CA LEU A 139 2.88 14.54 -10.19
C LEU A 139 3.89 14.00 -9.16
N ILE A 140 4.99 13.42 -9.63
CA ILE A 140 6.04 12.90 -8.73
C ILE A 140 6.68 14.05 -7.93
N ASN A 141 6.93 15.19 -8.58
CA ASN A 141 7.48 16.35 -7.88
C ASN A 141 6.47 16.96 -6.89
N GLU A 142 5.19 17.05 -7.24
CA GLU A 142 4.11 17.51 -6.34
C GLU A 142 4.03 16.61 -5.10
N ILE A 143 3.99 15.28 -5.27
CA ILE A 143 4.01 14.32 -4.15
C ILE A 143 5.23 14.55 -3.26
N TYR A 144 6.41 14.75 -3.83
CA TYR A 144 7.64 14.98 -3.07
C TYR A 144 7.59 16.29 -2.28
N GLN A 145 7.13 17.38 -2.88
CA GLN A 145 7.02 18.69 -2.23
C GLN A 145 5.98 18.67 -1.10
N GLU A 146 4.78 18.16 -1.37
CA GLU A 146 3.71 18.03 -0.38
C GLU A 146 4.15 17.21 0.84
N PHE A 147 4.82 16.08 0.60
CA PHE A 147 5.32 15.22 1.69
C PHE A 147 6.45 15.89 2.48
N ARG A 148 7.26 16.71 1.85
CA ARG A 148 8.36 17.47 2.50
C ARG A 148 7.84 18.63 3.33
N GLU A 149 6.91 19.42 2.78
CA GLU A 149 6.40 20.65 3.38
C GLU A 149 5.32 20.40 4.42
N LYS A 150 4.54 19.34 4.22
CA LYS A 150 3.42 18.95 5.11
C LYS A 150 2.46 20.09 5.38
N ALA A 151 2.12 20.84 4.33
CA ALA A 151 1.11 21.89 4.41
C ALA A 151 -0.24 21.31 4.84
N TYR A 152 -1.16 22.19 5.27
CA TYR A 152 -2.50 21.73 5.66
C TYR A 152 -3.18 20.99 4.50
N GLY A 153 -3.58 19.74 4.72
CA GLY A 153 -4.22 18.89 3.71
C GLY A 153 -3.25 18.10 2.81
N PHE A 154 -1.94 18.09 3.11
CA PHE A 154 -0.94 17.38 2.29
C PHE A 154 -1.27 15.89 2.11
N GLU A 155 -1.90 15.23 3.11
CA GLU A 155 -2.29 13.83 3.00
C GLU A 155 -3.32 13.61 1.89
N LEU A 156 -4.23 14.57 1.71
CA LEU A 156 -5.22 14.54 0.65
C LEU A 156 -4.59 14.81 -0.72
N ALA A 157 -3.67 15.79 -0.79
CA ALA A 157 -2.92 16.11 -1.99
C ALA A 157 -2.10 14.90 -2.47
N VAL A 158 -1.24 14.36 -1.61
CA VAL A 158 -0.41 13.17 -1.93
C VAL A 158 -1.28 11.99 -2.39
N ARG A 159 -2.39 11.70 -1.70
CA ARG A 159 -3.31 10.63 -2.10
C ARG A 159 -3.90 10.87 -3.49
N THR A 160 -4.30 12.09 -3.77
CA THR A 160 -4.89 12.46 -5.08
C THR A 160 -3.88 12.25 -6.19
N ASP A 161 -2.65 12.70 -6.01
CA ASP A 161 -1.59 12.62 -7.02
C ASP A 161 -1.09 11.19 -7.21
N ILE A 162 -1.02 10.37 -6.15
CA ILE A 162 -0.81 8.92 -6.27
C ILE A 162 -1.91 8.30 -7.13
N GLY A 163 -3.18 8.65 -6.93
CA GLY A 163 -4.30 8.16 -7.73
C GLY A 163 -4.21 8.57 -9.20
N ARG A 164 -3.81 9.81 -9.49
CA ARG A 164 -3.58 10.32 -10.86
C ARG A 164 -2.42 9.60 -11.55
N LEU A 165 -1.31 9.41 -10.85
CA LEU A 165 -0.14 8.68 -11.34
C LEU A 165 -0.48 7.21 -11.65
N PHE A 166 -1.20 6.58 -10.75
CA PHE A 166 -1.71 5.23 -10.92
C PHE A 166 -2.62 5.09 -12.15
N LEU A 167 -3.57 6.02 -12.33
CA LEU A 167 -4.45 6.03 -13.50
C LEU A 167 -3.66 6.19 -14.81
N TRP A 168 -2.61 7.00 -14.81
CA TRP A 168 -1.73 7.15 -15.97
C TRP A 168 -1.03 5.83 -16.32
N ILE A 169 -0.48 5.12 -15.32
CA ILE A 169 0.15 3.82 -15.50
C ILE A 169 -0.84 2.80 -16.11
N LEU A 170 -2.04 2.71 -15.54
CA LEU A 170 -3.09 1.81 -16.05
C LEU A 170 -3.44 2.08 -17.51
N ARG A 171 -3.62 3.36 -17.87
CA ARG A 171 -3.94 3.76 -19.24
C ARG A 171 -2.79 3.47 -20.21
N THR A 172 -1.55 3.69 -19.77
CA THR A 172 -0.35 3.37 -20.55
C THR A 172 -0.28 1.88 -20.84
N TRP A 173 -0.51 1.03 -19.85
CA TRP A 173 -0.57 -0.42 -20.04
C TRP A 173 -1.70 -0.83 -20.98
N TYR A 174 -2.90 -0.30 -20.77
CA TYR A 174 -4.05 -0.59 -21.64
C TYR A 174 -3.77 -0.22 -23.10
N ASN A 175 -3.23 0.96 -23.35
CA ASN A 175 -2.89 1.42 -24.71
C ASN A 175 -1.80 0.59 -25.40
N LYS A 176 -0.92 -0.05 -24.61
CA LYS A 176 0.09 -1.00 -25.11
C LYS A 176 -0.47 -2.42 -25.32
N GLY A 177 -1.78 -2.60 -25.18
CA GLY A 177 -2.42 -3.92 -25.32
C GLY A 177 -2.11 -4.87 -24.16
N LEU A 178 -1.56 -4.37 -23.06
CA LEU A 178 -1.42 -5.12 -21.83
C LEU A 178 -2.81 -5.27 -21.23
N THR A 179 -3.54 -6.26 -21.68
CA THR A 179 -4.80 -6.62 -21.05
C THR A 179 -4.49 -6.99 -19.60
N LEU A 180 -5.15 -6.29 -18.69
CA LEU A 180 -5.20 -6.69 -17.29
C LEU A 180 -6.03 -7.98 -17.22
N ASP A 181 -5.49 -9.06 -17.82
CA ASP A 181 -6.18 -10.33 -17.94
C ASP A 181 -6.17 -11.05 -16.56
N ILE A 182 -6.92 -10.45 -15.64
CA ILE A 182 -7.33 -11.10 -14.40
C ILE A 182 -8.19 -12.33 -14.77
N GLY A 183 -8.81 -12.33 -15.96
CA GLY A 183 -9.76 -13.34 -16.43
C GLY A 183 -9.16 -14.73 -16.64
N ASN A 184 -7.88 -14.87 -16.92
CA ASN A 184 -7.26 -16.18 -17.07
C ASN A 184 -6.86 -16.83 -15.72
N LYS A 185 -6.73 -16.05 -14.64
CA LYS A 185 -6.44 -16.59 -13.29
C LYS A 185 -7.63 -16.55 -12.34
N LEU A 186 -8.59 -15.67 -12.57
CA LEU A 186 -9.85 -15.57 -11.83
C LEU A 186 -10.97 -15.28 -12.81
N LYS A 187 -11.91 -16.18 -12.89
CA LYS A 187 -13.14 -15.97 -13.67
C LYS A 187 -13.83 -14.71 -13.13
N GLU A 188 -14.42 -13.91 -13.99
CA GLU A 188 -15.19 -12.70 -13.60
C GLU A 188 -16.24 -13.02 -12.51
N SER A 189 -16.79 -14.24 -12.58
CA SER A 189 -17.67 -14.80 -11.55
C SER A 189 -17.01 -14.98 -10.18
N GLU A 190 -15.70 -15.18 -10.09
CA GLU A 190 -14.98 -15.34 -8.82
C GLU A 190 -14.66 -13.97 -8.20
N ILE A 191 -14.36 -12.98 -9.04
CA ILE A 191 -14.22 -11.59 -8.62
C ILE A 191 -15.54 -11.10 -8.03
N GLN A 192 -16.67 -11.40 -8.71
CA GLN A 192 -18.01 -11.05 -8.23
C GLN A 192 -18.35 -11.73 -6.90
N LYS A 193 -17.94 -12.98 -6.71
CA LYS A 193 -18.15 -13.69 -5.43
C LYS A 193 -17.37 -13.07 -4.27
N LEU A 194 -16.11 -12.70 -4.52
CA LEU A 194 -15.31 -12.00 -3.52
C LEU A 194 -15.88 -10.62 -3.17
N GLN A 195 -16.52 -9.95 -4.14
CA GLN A 195 -17.28 -8.73 -3.89
C GLN A 195 -18.36 -8.91 -2.85
N ASN A 196 -19.13 -9.98 -2.97
CA ASN A 196 -20.19 -10.26 -1.99
C ASN A 196 -19.61 -10.39 -0.57
N VAL A 197 -18.38 -10.89 -0.45
CA VAL A 197 -17.68 -10.94 0.83
C VAL A 197 -17.30 -9.54 1.31
N PHE A 198 -16.79 -8.68 0.45
CA PHE A 198 -16.46 -7.30 0.86
C PHE A 198 -17.68 -6.53 1.31
N ASN A 199 -18.77 -6.60 0.54
CA ASN A 199 -20.05 -5.97 0.93
C ASN A 199 -20.56 -6.52 2.26
N TYR A 200 -20.51 -7.85 2.44
CA TYR A 200 -20.90 -8.50 3.67
C TYR A 200 -20.02 -8.06 4.86
N LEU A 201 -18.72 -7.93 4.67
CA LEU A 201 -17.80 -7.45 5.71
C LEU A 201 -18.10 -6.01 6.13
N ASP A 202 -18.36 -5.12 5.18
CA ASP A 202 -18.67 -3.72 5.44
C ASP A 202 -19.94 -3.54 6.25
N GLU A 203 -20.94 -4.37 6.00
CA GLU A 203 -22.22 -4.32 6.72
C GLU A 203 -22.17 -5.05 8.07
N ASN A 204 -21.31 -6.07 8.19
CA ASN A 204 -21.36 -7.03 9.28
C ASN A 204 -20.07 -7.13 10.12
N TYR A 205 -19.07 -6.28 9.90
CA TYR A 205 -17.74 -6.36 10.58
C TYR A 205 -17.82 -6.45 12.11
N LYS A 206 -18.90 -5.96 12.71
CA LYS A 206 -19.16 -5.98 14.16
C LYS A 206 -19.43 -7.38 14.70
N TYR A 207 -19.91 -8.28 13.85
CA TYR A 207 -20.29 -9.63 14.25
C TYR A 207 -19.12 -10.60 14.14
N ASP A 208 -19.29 -11.79 14.70
CA ASP A 208 -18.29 -12.85 14.60
C ASP A 208 -18.29 -13.45 13.18
N ILE A 209 -17.35 -13.01 12.37
CA ILE A 209 -17.18 -13.44 10.99
C ILE A 209 -15.88 -14.23 10.88
N THR A 210 -16.00 -15.47 10.40
CA THR A 210 -14.86 -16.35 10.17
C THR A 210 -14.55 -16.48 8.69
N ALA A 211 -13.31 -16.90 8.36
CA ALA A 211 -12.93 -17.19 7.00
C ALA A 211 -13.75 -18.36 6.41
N GLU A 212 -14.25 -19.28 7.25
CA GLU A 212 -15.14 -20.35 6.84
C GLU A 212 -16.50 -19.81 6.39
N SER A 213 -17.09 -18.86 7.15
CA SER A 213 -18.37 -18.24 6.78
C SER A 213 -18.22 -17.44 5.48
N ALA A 214 -17.12 -16.71 5.30
CA ALA A 214 -16.81 -15.99 4.09
C ALA A 214 -16.59 -16.92 2.87
N ALA A 215 -15.91 -18.05 3.06
CA ALA A 215 -15.74 -19.05 2.01
C ALA A 215 -17.08 -19.62 1.53
N LYS A 216 -18.02 -19.87 2.45
CA LYS A 216 -19.38 -20.33 2.13
C LYS A 216 -20.14 -19.30 1.29
N LEU A 217 -20.02 -17.99 1.59
CA LEU A 217 -20.64 -16.93 0.79
C LEU A 217 -20.15 -16.93 -0.66
N CYS A 218 -18.90 -17.34 -0.88
CA CYS A 218 -18.32 -17.48 -2.21
C CYS A 218 -18.60 -18.81 -2.90
N ASN A 219 -19.24 -19.77 -2.23
CA ASN A 219 -19.32 -21.17 -2.67
C ASN A 219 -17.92 -21.75 -2.96
N MET A 220 -16.96 -21.48 -2.07
CA MET A 220 -15.57 -21.92 -2.15
C MET A 220 -15.23 -22.82 -0.95
N SER A 221 -14.28 -23.75 -1.13
CA SER A 221 -13.68 -24.42 0.02
C SER A 221 -12.85 -23.44 0.84
N TYR A 222 -12.75 -23.65 2.14
CA TYR A 222 -11.96 -22.80 3.04
C TYR A 222 -10.53 -22.56 2.55
N SER A 223 -9.81 -23.62 2.19
CA SER A 223 -8.42 -23.53 1.73
C SER A 223 -8.29 -22.77 0.42
N TYR A 224 -9.23 -22.95 -0.52
CA TYR A 224 -9.25 -22.22 -1.79
C TYR A 224 -9.54 -20.74 -1.56
N PHE A 225 -10.55 -20.43 -0.76
CA PHE A 225 -10.90 -19.06 -0.37
C PHE A 225 -9.71 -18.33 0.27
N CYS A 226 -9.10 -18.90 1.31
CA CYS A 226 -7.98 -18.27 2.01
C CYS A 226 -6.79 -17.99 1.10
N ARG A 227 -6.47 -18.91 0.19
CA ARG A 227 -5.40 -18.75 -0.79
C ARG A 227 -5.75 -17.64 -1.79
N GLN A 228 -6.95 -17.64 -2.37
CA GLN A 228 -7.39 -16.63 -3.32
C GLN A 228 -7.50 -15.25 -2.66
N PHE A 229 -8.12 -15.16 -1.49
CA PHE A 229 -8.25 -13.92 -0.75
C PHE A 229 -6.87 -13.31 -0.45
N LYS A 230 -5.93 -14.12 0.07
CA LYS A 230 -4.56 -13.66 0.34
C LYS A 230 -3.80 -13.28 -0.92
N ALA A 231 -3.99 -14.02 -2.02
CA ALA A 231 -3.39 -13.69 -3.31
C ALA A 231 -3.90 -12.36 -3.85
N LEU A 232 -5.21 -12.08 -3.70
CA LEU A 232 -5.86 -10.87 -4.21
C LEU A 232 -5.61 -9.65 -3.33
N ILE A 233 -5.78 -9.79 -2.02
CA ILE A 233 -5.78 -8.65 -1.09
C ILE A 233 -4.40 -8.41 -0.48
N GLY A 234 -3.50 -9.37 -0.61
CA GLY A 234 -2.20 -9.24 0.02
C GLY A 234 -2.19 -9.57 1.52
N LYS A 235 -3.34 -9.66 2.14
CA LYS A 235 -3.54 -9.92 3.57
C LYS A 235 -4.40 -11.17 3.77
N THR A 236 -4.25 -11.83 4.91
CA THR A 236 -5.20 -12.87 5.30
C THR A 236 -6.58 -12.25 5.53
N PHE A 237 -7.61 -13.07 5.49
CA PHE A 237 -8.98 -12.63 5.78
C PHE A 237 -9.08 -11.97 7.16
N THR A 238 -8.48 -12.56 8.18
CA THR A 238 -8.47 -12.03 9.55
C THR A 238 -7.74 -10.69 9.65
N GLU A 239 -6.60 -10.52 8.99
CA GLU A 239 -5.88 -9.24 8.92
C GLU A 239 -6.73 -8.16 8.25
N TYR A 240 -7.44 -8.51 7.18
CA TYR A 240 -8.32 -7.58 6.47
C TYR A 240 -9.54 -7.18 7.32
N LEU A 241 -10.21 -8.15 7.95
CA LEU A 241 -11.33 -7.87 8.87
C LEU A 241 -10.88 -6.98 10.05
N ASN A 242 -9.74 -7.29 10.65
CA ASN A 242 -9.18 -6.46 11.72
C ASN A 242 -8.86 -5.04 11.23
N HIS A 243 -8.39 -4.89 9.98
CA HIS A 243 -8.17 -3.56 9.41
C HIS A 243 -9.47 -2.75 9.31
N ILE A 244 -10.56 -3.34 8.81
CA ILE A 244 -11.89 -2.69 8.78
C ILE A 244 -12.28 -2.25 10.20
N ARG A 245 -12.21 -3.15 11.17
CA ARG A 245 -12.55 -2.88 12.57
C ARG A 245 -11.71 -1.75 13.18
N ILE A 246 -10.42 -1.72 12.89
CA ILE A 246 -9.51 -0.65 13.36
C ILE A 246 -9.87 0.69 12.72
N THR A 247 -10.20 0.72 11.43
CA THR A 247 -10.63 1.95 10.73
C THR A 247 -11.91 2.51 11.33
N GLU A 248 -12.87 1.66 11.65
CA GLU A 248 -14.10 2.09 12.33
C GLU A 248 -13.83 2.53 13.78
N ALA A 249 -12.91 1.84 14.48
CA ALA A 249 -12.50 2.26 15.82
C ALA A 249 -11.84 3.65 15.82
N GLU A 250 -11.07 4.01 14.79
CA GLU A 250 -10.52 5.36 14.64
C GLU A 250 -11.61 6.41 14.59
N LYS A 251 -12.65 6.18 13.80
CA LYS A 251 -13.80 7.10 13.72
C LYS A 251 -14.43 7.29 15.09
N LEU A 252 -14.73 6.18 15.80
CA LEU A 252 -15.31 6.25 17.14
C LEU A 252 -14.39 6.92 18.16
N LEU A 253 -13.08 6.73 18.07
CA LEU A 253 -12.10 7.40 18.91
C LEU A 253 -12.13 8.93 18.75
N LEU A 254 -12.46 9.42 17.56
CA LEU A 254 -12.46 10.85 17.22
C LEU A 254 -13.84 11.51 17.42
N THR A 255 -14.92 10.75 17.26
CA THR A 255 -16.29 11.30 17.20
C THR A 255 -17.13 11.02 18.44
N THR A 256 -16.63 10.20 19.38
CA THR A 256 -17.38 9.81 20.57
C THR A 256 -16.52 9.84 21.83
N ASP A 257 -17.19 9.93 23.00
CA ASP A 257 -16.56 9.82 24.32
C ASP A 257 -16.50 8.38 24.85
N MET A 258 -16.81 7.39 24.00
CA MET A 258 -16.74 5.98 24.38
C MET A 258 -15.35 5.63 24.93
N ASN A 259 -15.32 4.81 25.99
CA ASN A 259 -14.07 4.28 26.49
C ASN A 259 -13.50 3.18 25.56
N ILE A 260 -12.23 2.83 25.75
CA ILE A 260 -11.51 1.91 24.86
C ILE A 260 -12.16 0.51 24.80
N THR A 261 -12.72 0.05 25.92
CA THR A 261 -13.42 -1.25 25.98
C THR A 261 -14.72 -1.22 25.20
N GLN A 262 -15.49 -0.13 25.31
CA GLN A 262 -16.73 0.04 24.54
C GLN A 262 -16.42 0.07 23.03
N ILE A 263 -15.41 0.84 22.61
CA ILE A 263 -15.00 0.91 21.20
C ILE A 263 -14.57 -0.48 20.68
N ALA A 264 -13.81 -1.24 21.48
CA ALA A 264 -13.43 -2.60 21.10
C ALA A 264 -14.65 -3.47 20.78
N LEU A 265 -15.64 -3.46 21.67
CA LEU A 265 -16.88 -4.25 21.52
C LEU A 265 -17.72 -3.76 20.33
N GLU A 266 -17.92 -2.44 20.20
CA GLU A 266 -18.69 -1.83 19.10
C GLU A 266 -18.07 -2.07 17.73
N THR A 267 -16.77 -2.32 17.67
CA THR A 267 -16.06 -2.62 16.43
C THR A 267 -15.84 -4.11 16.21
N GLY A 268 -16.44 -4.97 17.03
CA GLY A 268 -16.44 -6.42 16.83
C GLY A 268 -15.21 -7.18 17.37
N PHE A 269 -14.38 -6.55 18.21
CA PHE A 269 -13.33 -7.27 18.90
C PHE A 269 -13.87 -8.00 20.12
N SER A 270 -13.46 -9.25 20.31
CA SER A 270 -13.89 -10.08 21.44
C SER A 270 -13.45 -9.55 22.81
N ASN A 271 -12.36 -8.79 22.86
CA ASN A 271 -11.87 -8.17 24.08
C ASN A 271 -10.96 -6.96 23.78
N SER A 272 -10.82 -6.08 24.76
CA SER A 272 -10.04 -4.84 24.66
C SER A 272 -8.53 -5.07 24.55
N SER A 273 -8.00 -6.16 25.11
CA SER A 273 -6.57 -6.46 25.04
C SER A 273 -6.15 -6.80 23.62
N TYR A 274 -6.90 -7.66 22.92
CA TYR A 274 -6.67 -7.99 21.52
C TYR A 274 -6.86 -6.77 20.62
N PHE A 275 -7.90 -5.97 20.86
CA PHE A 275 -8.11 -4.70 20.19
C PHE A 275 -6.90 -3.76 20.32
N ILE A 276 -6.40 -3.52 21.54
CA ILE A 276 -5.24 -2.65 21.78
C ILE A 276 -4.00 -3.17 21.06
N GLN A 277 -3.78 -4.49 21.06
CA GLN A 277 -2.68 -5.11 20.34
C GLN A 277 -2.81 -4.89 18.83
N GLN A 278 -3.97 -5.14 18.24
CA GLN A 278 -4.22 -4.93 16.82
C GLN A 278 -4.11 -3.44 16.45
N PHE A 279 -4.68 -2.55 17.25
CA PHE A 279 -4.59 -1.11 17.01
C PHE A 279 -3.13 -0.63 17.01
N LYS A 280 -2.32 -1.08 17.97
CA LYS A 280 -0.88 -0.80 17.98
C LYS A 280 -0.16 -1.39 16.76
N HIS A 281 -0.56 -2.59 16.32
CA HIS A 281 0.01 -3.22 15.14
C HIS A 281 -0.25 -2.39 13.88
N PHE A 282 -1.48 -1.86 13.70
CA PHE A 282 -1.86 -1.09 12.53
C PHE A 282 -1.44 0.38 12.59
N LYS A 283 -1.40 0.98 13.77
CA LYS A 283 -1.20 2.43 13.97
C LYS A 283 0.08 2.82 14.70
N ASN A 284 0.86 1.86 15.17
CA ASN A 284 2.09 2.01 15.93
C ASN A 284 1.95 2.75 17.28
N ILE A 285 0.76 3.19 17.63
CA ILE A 285 0.42 3.83 18.91
C ILE A 285 -0.83 3.20 19.51
N SER A 286 -0.99 3.33 20.83
CA SER A 286 -2.21 2.82 21.49
C SER A 286 -3.44 3.66 21.14
N PRO A 287 -4.67 3.10 21.23
CA PRO A 287 -5.90 3.85 21.01
C PRO A 287 -6.00 5.10 21.89
N LYS A 288 -5.55 5.02 23.14
CA LYS A 288 -5.54 6.15 24.09
C LYS A 288 -4.55 7.24 23.65
N GLN A 289 -3.37 6.86 23.19
CA GLN A 289 -2.37 7.80 22.64
C GLN A 289 -2.87 8.43 21.34
N PHE A 290 -3.52 7.66 20.48
CA PHE A 290 -4.12 8.15 19.23
C PHE A 290 -5.16 9.22 19.51
N ARG A 291 -6.15 8.96 20.39
CA ARG A 291 -7.18 9.93 20.79
C ARG A 291 -6.56 11.22 21.34
N LYS A 292 -5.59 11.12 22.27
CA LYS A 292 -4.93 12.28 22.85
C LYS A 292 -4.20 13.13 21.81
N LYS A 293 -3.48 12.48 20.91
CA LYS A 293 -2.66 13.17 19.89
C LYS A 293 -3.52 13.96 18.91
N ILE A 294 -4.63 13.39 18.45
CA ILE A 294 -5.51 14.03 17.45
C ILE A 294 -6.38 15.12 18.08
N LEU A 295 -6.93 14.89 19.26
CA LEU A 295 -7.76 15.88 19.95
C LEU A 295 -6.96 17.01 20.63
N GLY A 296 -5.64 17.06 20.43
CA GLY A 296 -4.79 18.13 20.96
C GLY A 296 -4.72 18.21 22.48
N ILE A 297 -5.13 17.16 23.21
CA ILE A 297 -5.08 17.11 24.66
C ILE A 297 -3.62 16.99 25.09
N LYS A 298 -3.02 18.14 25.48
CA LYS A 298 -1.66 18.18 26.02
C LYS A 298 -1.55 17.19 27.18
N THR A 299 -0.57 16.30 27.12
CA THR A 299 -0.17 15.51 28.29
C THR A 299 0.43 16.46 29.34
N SER A 300 -0.34 16.77 30.39
CA SER A 300 0.31 17.12 31.65
C SER A 300 1.23 15.96 32.06
N LYS A 301 2.50 16.30 32.28
CA LYS A 301 3.53 15.36 32.75
C LYS A 301 3.18 14.81 34.12
#